data_7f4fea74ec30e75193a6b271c8cc90cf
#
_entry.id   7f4fea74ec30e75193a6b271c8cc90cf
#
_cell.length_a   1.000
_cell.length_b   1.000
_cell.length_c   1.000
_cell.angle_alpha   90.00
_cell.angle_beta   90.00
_cell.angle_gamma   90.00
#
_symmetry.space_group_name_H-M   'P 1'
#
loop_
_entity.id
_entity.type
_entity.pdbx_description
1 polymer ?
#
loop_
_entity_poly.entity_id
_entity_poly.type
_entity_poly.pdbx_seq_one_letter_code
_entity_poly.pdbx_strand_id
1 'polypeptide(L)'
;LDNPVSILSSIWNRSTGRYVFLPRQVRRNGTVVWEEFEAIDTYAPHLVPYLTSEPQDLYFSALSFTEPHRRMEHVPAGIGLVWLDLDYVEVGMDPITIGSRPNFLWSTSPGHYQAVWFLDRQWSYDEWAPMAKSFTDAQPGADRGGWAATKVLRIPSTVNWKRGGTFAGEVLEQHDREVAFTDLISWKDRSARSIYSAALQGHPQLPTVGEWYELLGRLWLRIPLSAQFNLSPKSKPRTGGNLTRSQLIWEVACTLIRAGFSLEDTFALMWHTPWNKFKDRPRQLWADVQKAAGTIHRITS
;
A
#
# COMPACT_ATOMS: atom_id res chain seq x y z
N LEU A 1 11.35 -1.04 27.99
CA LEU A 1 10.93 -1.37 26.61
C LEU A 1 9.98 -2.55 26.67
N ASP A 2 8.85 -2.43 26.02
CA ASP A 2 7.83 -3.47 26.05
C ASP A 2 8.31 -4.77 25.40
N ASN A 3 7.77 -5.89 25.86
CA ASN A 3 7.93 -7.18 25.25
C ASN A 3 7.40 -7.14 23.80
N PRO A 4 8.05 -7.77 22.81
CA PRO A 4 7.54 -7.86 21.43
C PRO A 4 6.06 -8.21 21.32
N VAL A 5 5.53 -9.06 22.20
CA VAL A 5 4.12 -9.44 22.23
C VAL A 5 3.21 -8.26 22.55
N SER A 6 3.59 -7.36 23.48
CA SER A 6 2.80 -6.17 23.80
C SER A 6 2.80 -5.17 22.65
N ILE A 7 3.93 -5.02 21.95
CA ILE A 7 4.02 -4.19 20.76
C ILE A 7 3.10 -4.70 19.65
N LEU A 8 3.15 -6.00 19.34
CA LEU A 8 2.29 -6.61 18.33
C LEU A 8 0.80 -6.47 18.68
N SER A 9 0.44 -6.73 19.93
CA SER A 9 -0.94 -6.57 20.41
C SER A 9 -1.44 -5.13 20.25
N SER A 10 -0.61 -4.14 20.60
CA SER A 10 -0.92 -2.72 20.43
C SER A 10 -1.14 -2.35 18.97
N ILE A 11 -0.32 -2.90 18.05
CA ILE A 11 -0.44 -2.68 16.60
C ILE A 11 -1.73 -3.30 16.07
N TRP A 12 -2.01 -4.56 16.39
CA TRP A 12 -3.17 -5.28 15.85
C TRP A 12 -4.51 -4.74 16.33
N ASN A 13 -4.56 -4.19 17.55
CA ASN A 13 -5.75 -3.53 18.09
C ASN A 13 -6.13 -2.24 17.33
N ARG A 14 -5.29 -1.78 16.40
CA ARG A 14 -5.56 -0.61 15.56
C ARG A 14 -6.29 -0.92 14.25
N SER A 15 -6.67 -2.17 14.01
CA SER A 15 -7.50 -2.56 12.87
C SER A 15 -8.64 -3.48 13.31
N THR A 16 -9.76 -3.44 12.58
CA THR A 16 -11.00 -4.12 12.98
C THR A 16 -11.07 -5.58 12.54
N GLY A 17 -9.99 -6.16 12.07
CA GLY A 17 -9.91 -7.57 11.72
C GLY A 17 -9.81 -8.48 12.95
N ARG A 18 -9.98 -9.76 12.71
CA ARG A 18 -9.91 -10.79 13.75
C ARG A 18 -8.65 -11.64 13.68
N TYR A 19 -8.10 -11.83 12.47
CA TYR A 19 -7.01 -12.77 12.24
C TYR A 19 -5.71 -12.04 11.94
N VAL A 20 -4.62 -12.47 12.55
CA VAL A 20 -3.28 -11.97 12.34
C VAL A 20 -2.36 -13.10 11.88
N PHE A 21 -1.26 -12.76 11.23
CA PHE A 21 -0.35 -13.72 10.64
C PHE A 21 1.07 -13.49 11.15
N LEU A 22 1.77 -14.60 11.43
CA LEU A 22 3.17 -14.63 11.81
C LEU A 22 3.97 -15.44 10.79
N PRO A 23 4.22 -14.91 9.57
CA PRO A 23 5.04 -15.62 8.60
C PRO A 23 6.50 -15.70 9.08
N ARG A 24 7.19 -16.73 8.63
CA ARG A 24 8.63 -16.89 8.86
C ARG A 24 9.37 -17.20 7.58
N GLN A 25 10.64 -16.83 7.53
CA GLN A 25 11.58 -17.34 6.54
C GLN A 25 12.53 -18.33 7.19
N VAL A 26 12.55 -19.53 6.66
CA VAL A 26 13.50 -20.58 7.07
C VAL A 26 14.47 -20.86 5.93
N ARG A 27 15.71 -21.27 6.26
CA ARG A 27 16.68 -21.71 5.27
C ARG A 27 16.74 -23.23 5.24
N ARG A 28 16.33 -23.82 4.12
CA ARG A 28 16.44 -25.26 3.87
C ARG A 28 17.35 -25.50 2.68
N ASN A 29 18.44 -26.22 2.88
CA ASN A 29 19.42 -26.56 1.82
C ASN A 29 19.92 -25.32 1.04
N GLY A 30 20.16 -24.20 1.73
CA GLY A 30 20.61 -22.94 1.12
C GLY A 30 19.51 -22.11 0.46
N THR A 31 18.28 -22.63 0.35
CA THR A 31 17.13 -21.93 -0.22
C THR A 31 16.29 -21.28 0.89
N VAL A 32 15.87 -20.04 0.65
CA VAL A 32 14.93 -19.35 1.55
C VAL A 32 13.51 -19.79 1.22
N VAL A 33 12.83 -20.36 2.21
CA VAL A 33 11.42 -20.79 2.09
C VAL A 33 10.59 -19.93 3.01
N TRP A 34 9.49 -19.40 2.47
CA TRP A 34 8.45 -18.75 3.27
C TRP A 34 7.49 -19.82 3.81
N GLU A 35 7.28 -19.78 5.11
CA GLU A 35 6.25 -20.57 5.78
C GLU A 35 5.28 -19.58 6.43
N GLU A 36 4.00 -19.67 6.08
CA GLU A 36 2.94 -18.96 6.80
C GLU A 36 2.40 -19.90 7.88
N PHE A 37 2.37 -19.41 9.10
CA PHE A 37 1.64 -20.07 10.16
C PHE A 37 0.15 -19.92 9.96
N GLU A 38 -0.63 -20.83 10.53
CA GLU A 38 -2.07 -20.67 10.62
C GLU A 38 -2.43 -19.31 11.22
N ALA A 39 -3.53 -18.75 10.75
CA ALA A 39 -4.03 -17.49 11.25
C ALA A 39 -4.30 -17.57 12.75
N ILE A 40 -3.75 -16.64 13.49
CA ILE A 40 -3.94 -16.52 14.93
C ILE A 40 -5.12 -15.57 15.15
N ASP A 41 -6.11 -15.99 15.93
CA ASP A 41 -7.17 -15.11 16.38
C ASP A 41 -6.58 -14.03 17.30
N THR A 42 -6.83 -12.74 17.02
CA THR A 42 -6.34 -11.62 17.87
C THR A 42 -6.83 -11.70 19.30
N TYR A 43 -7.90 -12.42 19.57
CA TYR A 43 -8.41 -12.68 20.92
C TYR A 43 -7.72 -13.84 21.63
N ALA A 44 -6.85 -14.61 20.94
CA ALA A 44 -6.11 -15.71 21.55
C ALA A 44 -4.73 -15.23 22.01
N PRO A 45 -4.43 -15.18 23.32
CA PRO A 45 -3.22 -14.55 23.88
C PRO A 45 -1.94 -15.39 23.73
N HIS A 46 -1.88 -16.43 22.91
CA HIS A 46 -0.80 -17.42 22.91
C HIS A 46 0.23 -17.22 21.78
N LEU A 47 0.78 -16.00 21.66
CA LEU A 47 1.84 -15.70 20.66
C LEU A 47 3.23 -16.21 21.06
N VAL A 48 3.46 -16.53 22.31
CA VAL A 48 4.77 -16.86 22.90
C VAL A 48 5.46 -18.07 22.26
N PRO A 49 4.77 -19.15 21.84
CA PRO A 49 5.44 -20.32 21.27
C PRO A 49 6.14 -20.06 19.92
N TYR A 50 5.81 -18.98 19.23
CA TYR A 50 6.37 -18.67 17.90
C TYR A 50 7.68 -17.90 17.94
N LEU A 51 8.07 -17.39 19.10
CA LEU A 51 9.35 -16.68 19.31
C LEU A 51 10.47 -17.69 19.70
N THR A 52 10.50 -18.85 19.09
CA THR A 52 11.45 -19.91 19.42
C THR A 52 12.86 -19.65 18.94
N SER A 53 13.82 -20.41 19.49
CA SER A 53 15.27 -20.29 19.31
C SER A 53 15.84 -20.78 17.97
N GLU A 54 15.01 -21.19 17.02
CA GLU A 54 15.50 -21.66 15.72
C GLU A 54 15.99 -20.51 14.83
N PRO A 55 17.02 -20.73 13.98
CA PRO A 55 17.52 -19.73 13.04
C PRO A 55 16.48 -19.42 11.96
N GLN A 56 15.59 -18.49 12.22
CA GLN A 56 14.50 -18.09 11.33
C GLN A 56 14.24 -16.59 11.40
N ASP A 57 13.93 -16.00 10.27
CA ASP A 57 13.48 -14.62 10.20
C ASP A 57 11.98 -14.57 10.48
N LEU A 58 11.58 -13.86 11.52
CA LEU A 58 10.20 -13.78 11.98
C LEU A 58 9.53 -12.47 11.55
N TYR A 59 8.32 -12.59 11.04
CA TYR A 59 7.54 -11.47 10.56
C TYR A 59 6.13 -11.50 11.15
N PHE A 60 5.42 -10.38 11.04
CA PHE A 60 4.02 -10.27 11.40
C PHE A 60 3.26 -9.45 10.35
N SER A 61 1.97 -9.71 10.18
CA SER A 61 1.11 -8.84 9.38
C SER A 61 0.87 -7.54 10.15
N ALA A 62 1.05 -6.38 9.50
CA ALA A 62 0.80 -5.09 10.14
C ALA A 62 -0.71 -4.88 10.44
N LEU A 63 -1.59 -5.45 9.60
CA LEU A 63 -3.04 -5.44 9.82
C LEU A 63 -3.54 -6.78 10.35
N SER A 64 -4.64 -6.73 11.09
CA SER A 64 -5.53 -7.88 11.28
C SER A 64 -6.49 -7.99 10.08
N PHE A 65 -6.95 -9.20 9.77
CA PHE A 65 -7.80 -9.51 8.62
C PHE A 65 -9.16 -10.05 9.07
N THR A 66 -10.18 -9.91 8.24
CA THR A 66 -11.54 -10.38 8.57
C THR A 66 -11.69 -11.90 8.51
N GLU A 67 -10.87 -12.56 7.69
CA GLU A 67 -10.87 -14.00 7.47
C GLU A 67 -9.46 -14.61 7.68
N PRO A 68 -9.34 -15.92 7.90
CA PRO A 68 -8.06 -16.59 8.16
C PRO A 68 -7.18 -16.71 6.89
N HIS A 69 -7.16 -15.67 6.09
CA HIS A 69 -6.35 -15.56 4.87
C HIS A 69 -5.84 -14.14 4.70
N ARG A 70 -4.52 -13.97 4.57
CA ARG A 70 -3.88 -12.67 4.35
C ARG A 70 -3.99 -12.24 2.88
N ARG A 71 -5.20 -11.83 2.48
CA ARG A 71 -5.55 -11.42 1.12
C ARG A 71 -6.20 -10.05 1.10
N MET A 72 -6.15 -9.40 -0.06
CA MET A 72 -6.72 -8.07 -0.23
C MET A 72 -8.24 -8.02 -0.02
N GLU A 73 -8.94 -9.07 -0.37
CA GLU A 73 -10.40 -9.21 -0.16
C GLU A 73 -10.81 -9.31 1.31
N HIS A 74 -9.85 -9.60 2.20
CA HIS A 74 -10.06 -9.76 3.65
C HIS A 74 -9.45 -8.63 4.48
N VAL A 75 -9.05 -7.53 3.84
CA VAL A 75 -8.57 -6.33 4.54
C VAL A 75 -9.69 -5.77 5.43
N PRO A 76 -9.39 -5.36 6.68
CA PRO A 76 -10.43 -4.90 7.61
C PRO A 76 -11.10 -3.61 7.13
N ALA A 77 -12.36 -3.43 7.54
CA ALA A 77 -13.14 -2.24 7.20
C ALA A 77 -12.57 -0.97 7.87
N GLY A 78 -11.94 -1.12 9.04
CA GLY A 78 -11.34 -0.02 9.80
C GLY A 78 -9.83 -0.22 9.97
N ILE A 79 -9.03 0.77 9.57
CA ILE A 79 -7.57 0.80 9.68
C ILE A 79 -7.16 2.07 10.43
N GLY A 80 -6.66 1.91 11.65
CA GLY A 80 -6.22 2.99 12.54
C GLY A 80 -4.70 3.06 12.69
N LEU A 81 -3.95 2.61 11.70
CA LEU A 81 -2.48 2.69 11.69
C LEU A 81 -1.92 2.86 10.29
N VAL A 82 -0.68 3.33 10.23
CA VAL A 82 0.15 3.34 9.01
C VAL A 82 1.57 2.98 9.39
N TRP A 83 2.34 2.47 8.45
CA TRP A 83 3.73 2.05 8.69
C TRP A 83 4.65 2.42 7.53
N LEU A 84 5.95 2.37 7.82
CA LEU A 84 7.03 2.46 6.84
C LEU A 84 7.98 1.27 7.00
N ASP A 85 8.49 0.80 5.87
CA ASP A 85 9.63 -0.13 5.75
C ASP A 85 10.76 0.66 5.08
N LEU A 86 11.82 0.96 5.83
CA LEU A 86 12.91 1.82 5.41
C LEU A 86 14.11 0.93 5.04
N ASP A 87 14.33 0.76 3.75
CA ASP A 87 15.37 -0.13 3.21
C ASP A 87 16.77 0.50 3.18
N TYR A 88 16.85 1.84 3.23
CA TYR A 88 18.12 2.53 3.25
C TYR A 88 18.03 3.86 4.02
N VAL A 89 18.81 3.92 5.11
CA VAL A 89 19.03 5.14 5.88
C VAL A 89 20.55 5.27 6.13
N GLU A 90 21.12 6.44 5.80
CA GLU A 90 22.54 6.69 6.05
C GLU A 90 22.86 6.59 7.56
N VAL A 91 24.03 6.04 7.86
CA VAL A 91 24.49 5.89 9.24
C VAL A 91 24.58 7.27 9.91
N GLY A 92 23.94 7.40 11.07
CA GLY A 92 23.90 8.66 11.84
C GLY A 92 22.80 9.64 11.43
N MET A 93 22.01 9.32 10.40
CA MET A 93 20.84 10.11 10.04
C MET A 93 19.60 9.62 10.79
N ASP A 94 18.68 10.55 11.06
CA ASP A 94 17.37 10.22 11.60
C ASP A 94 16.58 9.43 10.54
N PRO A 95 16.11 8.21 10.82
CA PRO A 95 15.32 7.43 9.88
C PRO A 95 13.97 8.08 9.54
N ILE A 96 13.44 8.94 10.39
CA ILE A 96 12.16 9.62 10.19
C ILE A 96 12.41 11.10 9.86
N THR A 97 12.27 11.43 8.60
CA THR A 97 12.55 12.79 8.08
C THR A 97 11.29 13.60 7.80
N ILE A 98 10.12 12.98 7.81
CA ILE A 98 8.84 13.64 7.54
C ILE A 98 7.78 13.28 8.59
N GLY A 99 6.84 14.18 8.80
CA GLY A 99 5.73 13.97 9.72
C GLY A 99 6.13 13.99 11.19
N SER A 100 5.25 13.48 12.02
CA SER A 100 5.48 13.33 13.46
C SER A 100 6.21 12.02 13.76
N ARG A 101 6.79 11.93 14.98
CA ARG A 101 7.47 10.70 15.43
C ARG A 101 6.51 9.52 15.47
N PRO A 102 6.96 8.30 15.14
CA PRO A 102 6.15 7.09 15.18
C PRO A 102 5.79 6.65 16.59
N ASN A 103 4.79 5.81 16.71
CA ASN A 103 4.50 5.10 17.97
C ASN A 103 5.57 4.05 18.27
N PHE A 104 6.01 3.36 17.23
CA PHE A 104 7.11 2.42 17.33
C PHE A 104 8.09 2.63 16.18
N LEU A 105 9.37 2.69 16.52
CA LEU A 105 10.49 2.65 15.58
C LEU A 105 11.46 1.57 16.03
N TRP A 106 11.81 0.67 15.14
CA TRP A 106 12.83 -0.35 15.42
C TRP A 106 13.76 -0.58 14.24
N SER A 107 14.98 -0.97 14.55
CA SER A 107 15.94 -1.42 13.55
C SER A 107 15.71 -2.88 13.18
N THR A 108 15.92 -3.23 11.91
CA THR A 108 15.84 -4.62 11.41
C THR A 108 17.18 -5.15 10.93
N SER A 109 18.09 -4.25 10.57
CA SER A 109 19.51 -4.45 10.30
C SER A 109 20.17 -3.08 10.18
N PRO A 110 21.51 -2.96 10.13
CA PRO A 110 22.19 -1.69 9.96
C PRO A 110 21.65 -0.91 8.75
N GLY A 111 21.18 0.31 8.96
CA GLY A 111 20.59 1.17 7.93
C GLY A 111 19.16 0.80 7.49
N HIS A 112 18.52 -0.17 8.13
CA HIS A 112 17.16 -0.61 7.81
C HIS A 112 16.28 -0.51 9.05
N TYR A 113 15.13 0.14 8.90
CA TYR A 113 14.21 0.40 10.02
C TYR A 113 12.78 0.13 9.60
N GLN A 114 11.95 -0.10 10.60
CA GLN A 114 10.51 -0.14 10.43
C GLN A 114 9.86 0.76 11.48
N ALA A 115 8.78 1.42 11.09
CA ALA A 115 8.08 2.35 11.95
C ALA A 115 6.57 2.23 11.79
N VAL A 116 5.83 2.45 12.88
CA VAL A 116 4.36 2.39 12.91
C VAL A 116 3.82 3.62 13.61
N TRP A 117 2.79 4.23 13.03
CA TRP A 117 2.01 5.32 13.61
C TRP A 117 0.59 4.86 13.88
N PHE A 118 0.03 5.26 15.00
CA PHE A 118 -1.37 5.11 15.33
C PHE A 118 -2.15 6.34 14.90
N LEU A 119 -3.21 6.12 14.15
CA LEU A 119 -4.04 7.20 13.61
C LEU A 119 -5.14 7.56 14.60
N ASP A 120 -5.56 8.81 14.58
CA ASP A 120 -6.61 9.39 15.42
C ASP A 120 -8.01 8.83 15.16
N ARG A 121 -8.19 8.11 14.05
CA ARG A 121 -9.43 7.43 13.70
C ARG A 121 -9.20 6.22 12.81
N GLN A 122 -10.23 5.40 12.69
CA GLN A 122 -10.30 4.31 11.74
C GLN A 122 -10.63 4.85 10.33
N TRP A 123 -9.95 4.33 9.32
CA TRP A 123 -10.11 4.66 7.92
C TRP A 123 -10.55 3.44 7.13
N SER A 124 -11.43 3.60 6.14
CA SER A 124 -11.69 2.55 5.17
C SER A 124 -10.44 2.27 4.32
N TYR A 125 -10.31 1.07 3.79
CA TYR A 125 -9.16 0.73 2.94
C TYR A 125 -9.02 1.67 1.73
N ASP A 126 -10.14 2.05 1.11
CA ASP A 126 -10.14 2.92 -0.06
C ASP A 126 -9.66 4.35 0.25
N GLU A 127 -9.91 4.83 1.46
CA GLU A 127 -9.39 6.12 1.94
C GLU A 127 -7.94 6.00 2.41
N TRP A 128 -7.63 4.93 3.14
CA TRP A 128 -6.33 4.69 3.73
C TRP A 128 -5.24 4.44 2.70
N ALA A 129 -5.49 3.58 1.70
CA ALA A 129 -4.47 3.10 0.78
C ALA A 129 -3.78 4.22 -0.05
N PRO A 130 -4.49 5.20 -0.64
CA PRO A 130 -3.84 6.29 -1.34
C PRO A 130 -3.01 7.19 -0.41
N MET A 131 -3.44 7.37 0.83
CA MET A 131 -2.70 8.18 1.81
C MET A 131 -1.46 7.45 2.33
N ALA A 132 -1.57 6.16 2.68
CA ALA A 132 -0.44 5.33 3.08
C ALA A 132 0.62 5.26 1.98
N LYS A 133 0.18 5.14 0.72
CA LYS A 133 1.08 5.20 -0.43
C LYS A 133 1.78 6.54 -0.55
N SER A 134 1.04 7.65 -0.44
CA SER A 134 1.61 8.99 -0.51
C SER A 134 2.61 9.25 0.61
N PHE A 135 2.31 8.80 1.81
CA PHE A 135 3.21 8.86 2.96
C PHE A 135 4.50 8.09 2.71
N THR A 136 4.39 6.85 2.20
CA THR A 136 5.55 6.04 1.83
C THR A 136 6.38 6.67 0.71
N ASP A 137 5.73 7.21 -0.32
CA ASP A 137 6.41 7.83 -1.46
C ASP A 137 7.15 9.13 -1.05
N ALA A 138 6.69 9.82 0.00
CA ALA A 138 7.30 11.04 0.49
C ALA A 138 8.52 10.80 1.39
N GLN A 139 8.62 9.63 2.03
CA GLN A 139 9.72 9.32 2.95
C GLN A 139 10.94 8.80 2.17
N PRO A 140 12.11 9.47 2.25
CA PRO A 140 13.36 8.97 1.69
C PRO A 140 13.74 7.60 2.25
N GLY A 141 14.21 6.70 1.39
CA GLY A 141 14.64 5.37 1.79
C GLY A 141 13.53 4.34 2.04
N ALA A 142 12.25 4.74 1.95
CA ALA A 142 11.14 3.81 2.12
C ALA A 142 11.00 2.83 0.94
N ASP A 143 10.72 1.56 1.25
CA ASP A 143 10.28 0.57 0.25
C ASP A 143 8.98 1.04 -0.41
N ARG A 144 9.03 1.32 -1.71
CA ARG A 144 7.90 1.82 -2.49
C ARG A 144 6.68 0.90 -2.48
N GLY A 145 6.88 -0.40 -2.26
CA GLY A 145 5.82 -1.41 -2.07
C GLY A 145 5.42 -1.61 -0.61
N GLY A 146 6.13 -0.99 0.32
CA GLY A 146 6.02 -1.22 1.75
C GLY A 146 4.67 -0.88 2.37
N TRP A 147 3.87 -0.02 1.73
CA TRP A 147 2.54 0.39 2.19
C TRP A 147 1.42 -0.64 1.96
N ALA A 148 1.67 -1.71 1.16
CA ALA A 148 0.61 -2.65 0.80
C ALA A 148 -0.05 -3.29 2.04
N ALA A 149 -1.38 -3.36 2.08
CA ALA A 149 -2.13 -3.89 3.23
C ALA A 149 -1.75 -5.33 3.63
N THR A 150 -1.26 -6.12 2.67
CA THR A 150 -0.75 -7.48 2.90
C THR A 150 0.74 -7.53 3.23
N LYS A 151 1.40 -6.39 3.41
CA LYS A 151 2.82 -6.32 3.82
C LYS A 151 3.00 -6.98 5.17
N VAL A 152 4.12 -7.64 5.32
CA VAL A 152 4.61 -8.13 6.61
C VAL A 152 5.82 -7.33 7.04
N LEU A 153 5.88 -7.06 8.32
CA LEU A 153 7.00 -6.39 8.99
C LEU A 153 7.76 -7.41 9.83
N ARG A 154 9.04 -7.16 10.07
CA ARG A 154 9.85 -8.00 10.96
C ARG A 154 9.41 -7.78 12.42
N ILE A 155 9.30 -8.86 13.18
CA ILE A 155 8.99 -8.76 14.61
C ILE A 155 10.14 -7.99 15.31
N PRO A 156 9.83 -6.93 16.08
CA PRO A 156 10.82 -6.19 16.84
C PRO A 156 11.63 -7.10 17.76
N SER A 157 12.88 -6.75 18.03
CA SER A 157 13.79 -7.47 18.93
C SER A 157 14.12 -8.92 18.53
N THR A 158 13.81 -9.33 17.29
CA THR A 158 14.21 -10.65 16.78
C THR A 158 15.49 -10.59 15.98
N VAL A 159 16.20 -11.74 15.92
CA VAL A 159 17.47 -11.85 15.18
C VAL A 159 17.21 -11.85 13.67
N ASN A 160 18.01 -11.10 12.93
CA ASN A 160 17.99 -11.08 11.46
C ASN A 160 18.95 -12.13 10.91
N TRP A 161 18.45 -13.30 10.59
CA TRP A 161 19.23 -14.41 10.03
C TRP A 161 19.56 -14.26 8.55
N LYS A 162 18.83 -13.42 7.83
CA LYS A 162 19.08 -13.12 6.40
C LYS A 162 20.50 -12.58 6.19
N ARG A 163 21.06 -11.91 7.21
CA ARG A 163 22.40 -11.31 7.19
C ARG A 163 23.38 -12.02 8.13
N GLY A 164 23.26 -13.34 8.26
CA GLY A 164 24.20 -14.16 9.03
C GLY A 164 23.90 -14.27 10.54
N GLY A 165 22.74 -13.79 11.00
CA GLY A 165 22.28 -14.00 12.38
C GLY A 165 23.02 -13.19 13.45
N THR A 166 23.80 -12.17 13.06
CA THR A 166 24.61 -11.37 13.99
C THR A 166 23.91 -10.09 14.46
N PHE A 167 22.78 -9.73 13.88
CA PHE A 167 22.03 -8.52 14.20
C PHE A 167 20.69 -8.88 14.86
N ALA A 168 20.51 -8.41 16.10
CA ALA A 168 19.20 -8.39 16.76
C ALA A 168 18.57 -7.03 16.56
N GLY A 169 17.32 -6.98 16.08
CA GLY A 169 16.58 -5.73 15.96
C GLY A 169 16.42 -5.05 17.33
N GLU A 170 16.48 -3.74 17.36
CA GLU A 170 16.34 -2.95 18.59
C GLU A 170 15.17 -1.98 18.44
N VAL A 171 14.30 -1.90 19.47
CA VAL A 171 13.27 -0.86 19.57
C VAL A 171 13.93 0.45 19.99
N LEU A 172 13.86 1.44 19.11
CA LEU A 172 14.52 2.74 19.29
C LEU A 172 13.57 3.78 19.89
N GLU A 173 12.29 3.71 19.53
CA GLU A 173 11.26 4.64 20.03
C GLU A 173 9.97 3.89 20.33
N GLN A 174 9.31 4.38 21.38
CA GLN A 174 7.98 3.94 21.78
C GLN A 174 7.23 5.15 22.36
N HIS A 175 6.09 5.47 21.74
CA HIS A 175 5.23 6.57 22.16
C HIS A 175 3.76 6.09 22.17
N ASP A 176 3.01 6.56 23.14
CA ASP A 176 1.56 6.32 23.22
C ASP A 176 0.82 7.61 22.85
N ARG A 177 0.65 7.84 21.56
CA ARG A 177 -0.10 8.98 21.01
C ARG A 177 -0.76 8.59 19.69
N GLU A 178 -1.84 9.27 19.40
CA GLU A 178 -2.48 9.19 18.08
C GLU A 178 -2.15 10.43 17.25
N VAL A 179 -2.07 10.28 15.94
CA VAL A 179 -1.75 11.36 15.02
C VAL A 179 -2.80 11.43 13.91
N ALA A 180 -3.16 12.63 13.50
CA ALA A 180 -3.98 12.79 12.32
C ALA A 180 -3.16 12.40 11.07
N PHE A 181 -3.76 11.68 10.14
CA PHE A 181 -3.06 11.30 8.91
C PHE A 181 -2.53 12.52 8.15
N THR A 182 -3.24 13.63 8.24
CA THR A 182 -2.84 14.92 7.67
C THR A 182 -1.52 15.47 8.23
N ASP A 183 -1.18 15.12 9.45
CA ASP A 183 0.06 15.58 10.09
C ASP A 183 1.28 14.76 9.66
N LEU A 184 1.04 13.56 9.11
CA LEU A 184 2.07 12.70 8.56
C LEU A 184 2.45 13.07 7.13
N ILE A 185 1.52 13.64 6.37
CA ILE A 185 1.73 14.00 4.97
C ILE A 185 2.19 15.45 4.89
N SER A 186 3.41 15.67 4.41
CA SER A 186 3.90 17.03 4.19
C SER A 186 3.04 17.75 3.14
N TRP A 187 2.29 18.77 3.56
CA TRP A 187 1.48 19.61 2.66
C TRP A 187 2.29 20.44 1.66
N LYS A 188 3.62 20.39 1.74
CA LYS A 188 4.50 20.97 0.72
C LYS A 188 4.52 20.14 -0.56
N ASP A 189 4.19 18.86 -0.48
CA ASP A 189 4.06 18.01 -1.67
C ASP A 189 2.66 18.18 -2.28
N ARG A 190 2.61 18.88 -3.43
CA ARG A 190 1.36 19.09 -4.20
C ARG A 190 0.71 17.76 -4.62
N SER A 191 1.51 16.70 -4.82
CA SER A 191 1.00 15.38 -5.19
C SER A 191 0.22 14.74 -4.03
N ALA A 192 0.70 14.85 -2.81
CA ALA A 192 0.02 14.36 -1.62
C ALA A 192 -1.31 15.10 -1.37
N ARG A 193 -1.34 16.43 -1.58
CA ARG A 193 -2.60 17.21 -1.51
C ARG A 193 -3.62 16.75 -2.53
N SER A 194 -3.19 16.50 -3.76
CA SER A 194 -4.09 16.04 -4.84
C SER A 194 -4.70 14.69 -4.50
N ILE A 195 -3.89 13.75 -4.01
CA ILE A 195 -4.34 12.40 -3.63
C ILE A 195 -5.31 12.46 -2.45
N TYR A 196 -4.99 13.26 -1.42
CA TYR A 196 -5.87 13.45 -0.26
C TYR A 196 -7.21 14.08 -0.65
N SER A 197 -7.19 15.16 -1.44
CA SER A 197 -8.41 15.80 -1.93
C SER A 197 -9.25 14.85 -2.78
N ALA A 198 -8.62 14.00 -3.59
CA ALA A 198 -9.30 12.99 -4.39
C ALA A 198 -9.97 11.91 -3.53
N ALA A 199 -9.27 11.44 -2.49
CA ALA A 199 -9.80 10.45 -1.55
C ALA A 199 -11.02 11.00 -0.78
N LEU A 200 -11.03 12.31 -0.48
CA LEU A 200 -12.15 12.97 0.21
C LEU A 200 -13.32 13.31 -0.72
N GLN A 201 -13.06 13.65 -2.00
CA GLN A 201 -14.10 14.07 -2.95
C GLN A 201 -14.89 12.92 -3.57
N GLY A 202 -14.45 11.67 -3.36
CA GLY A 202 -15.06 10.51 -4.00
C GLY A 202 -14.64 10.39 -5.48
N HIS A 203 -15.19 9.40 -6.15
CA HIS A 203 -15.02 9.20 -7.59
C HIS A 203 -16.25 9.70 -8.36
N PRO A 204 -16.16 9.97 -9.67
CA PRO A 204 -17.31 10.25 -10.51
C PRO A 204 -18.33 9.11 -10.46
N GLN A 205 -19.57 9.44 -10.83
CA GLN A 205 -20.61 8.42 -10.97
C GLN A 205 -20.13 7.31 -11.92
N LEU A 206 -20.34 6.05 -11.50
CA LEU A 206 -19.97 4.91 -12.31
C LEU A 206 -20.89 4.79 -13.52
N PRO A 207 -20.36 4.78 -14.75
CA PRO A 207 -21.19 4.59 -15.92
C PRO A 207 -21.77 3.18 -15.94
N THR A 208 -23.01 3.03 -16.32
CA THR A 208 -23.57 1.74 -16.73
C THR A 208 -22.88 1.24 -17.99
N VAL A 209 -23.03 -0.06 -18.29
CA VAL A 209 -22.46 -0.62 -19.52
C VAL A 209 -23.03 0.08 -20.77
N GLY A 210 -24.33 0.44 -20.77
CA GLY A 210 -24.97 1.19 -21.86
C GLY A 210 -24.34 2.56 -22.05
N GLU A 211 -24.27 3.36 -20.99
CA GLU A 211 -23.65 4.69 -21.01
C GLU A 211 -22.18 4.64 -21.45
N TRP A 212 -21.45 3.59 -21.05
CA TRP A 212 -20.07 3.40 -21.50
C TRP A 212 -19.98 3.17 -23.02
N TYR A 213 -20.86 2.35 -23.60
CA TYR A 213 -20.90 2.14 -25.05
C TYR A 213 -21.27 3.42 -25.80
N GLU A 214 -22.24 4.19 -25.30
CA GLU A 214 -22.62 5.49 -25.87
C GLU A 214 -21.45 6.49 -25.83
N LEU A 215 -20.79 6.59 -24.68
CA LEU A 215 -19.63 7.46 -24.51
C LEU A 215 -18.49 7.04 -25.45
N LEU A 216 -18.18 5.75 -25.50
CA LEU A 216 -17.15 5.20 -26.38
C LEU A 216 -17.47 5.50 -27.86
N GLY A 217 -18.72 5.28 -28.29
CA GLY A 217 -19.17 5.57 -29.66
C GLY A 217 -19.06 7.05 -30.01
N ARG A 218 -19.52 7.93 -29.12
CA ARG A 218 -19.48 9.40 -29.30
C ARG A 218 -18.05 9.94 -29.40
N LEU A 219 -17.11 9.36 -28.65
CA LEU A 219 -15.75 9.87 -28.55
C LEU A 219 -14.75 9.10 -29.42
N TRP A 220 -15.18 8.03 -30.08
CA TRP A 220 -14.29 7.08 -30.77
C TRP A 220 -13.30 7.74 -31.74
N LEU A 221 -13.77 8.65 -32.57
CA LEU A 221 -12.90 9.34 -33.56
C LEU A 221 -11.92 10.34 -32.93
N ARG A 222 -12.15 10.74 -31.70
CA ARG A 222 -11.25 11.65 -30.95
C ARG A 222 -10.21 10.86 -30.17
N ILE A 223 -10.47 9.58 -29.88
CA ILE A 223 -9.54 8.72 -29.12
C ILE A 223 -8.32 8.42 -30.00
N PRO A 224 -7.09 8.64 -29.49
CA PRO A 224 -5.89 8.27 -30.23
C PRO A 224 -5.87 6.77 -30.55
N LEU A 225 -5.39 6.40 -31.74
CA LEU A 225 -5.35 5.00 -32.21
C LEU A 225 -4.69 4.05 -31.21
N SER A 226 -3.62 4.49 -30.55
CA SER A 226 -2.95 3.70 -29.51
C SER A 226 -3.85 3.35 -28.33
N ALA A 227 -4.78 4.24 -27.96
CA ALA A 227 -5.75 4.00 -26.91
C ALA A 227 -6.99 3.24 -27.39
N GLN A 228 -7.43 3.45 -28.65
CA GLN A 228 -8.58 2.73 -29.22
C GLN A 228 -8.42 1.20 -29.14
N PHE A 229 -7.24 0.69 -29.44
CA PHE A 229 -6.94 -0.74 -29.34
C PHE A 229 -7.16 -1.28 -27.91
N ASN A 230 -6.84 -0.48 -26.90
CA ASN A 230 -6.96 -0.89 -25.51
C ASN A 230 -8.37 -0.69 -24.94
N LEU A 231 -9.15 0.25 -25.48
CA LEU A 231 -10.52 0.54 -25.04
C LEU A 231 -11.56 -0.34 -25.71
N SER A 232 -11.20 -1.09 -26.77
CA SER A 232 -12.14 -1.98 -27.43
C SER A 232 -12.64 -3.08 -26.48
N PRO A 233 -13.97 -3.37 -26.44
CA PRO A 233 -14.54 -4.42 -25.59
C PRO A 233 -13.97 -5.81 -25.85
N LYS A 234 -13.44 -6.05 -27.04
CA LYS A 234 -12.83 -7.31 -27.47
C LYS A 234 -11.32 -7.34 -27.32
N SER A 235 -10.71 -6.23 -26.86
CA SER A 235 -9.25 -6.20 -26.72
C SER A 235 -8.81 -7.11 -25.59
N LYS A 236 -8.16 -8.19 -25.93
CA LYS A 236 -7.22 -8.78 -24.98
C LYS A 236 -6.07 -7.78 -24.84
N PRO A 237 -5.57 -7.53 -23.60
CA PRO A 237 -4.37 -6.72 -23.44
C PRO A 237 -3.34 -7.26 -24.43
N ARG A 238 -2.78 -6.40 -25.27
CA ARG A 238 -1.67 -6.80 -26.13
C ARG A 238 -0.49 -7.16 -25.23
N THR A 239 -0.43 -8.42 -24.83
CA THR A 239 0.67 -9.03 -24.08
C THR A 239 1.92 -9.25 -24.95
N GLY A 240 1.97 -8.65 -26.13
CA GLY A 240 3.15 -8.65 -27.00
C GLY A 240 4.29 -7.72 -26.58
N GLY A 241 4.18 -7.03 -25.49
CA GLY A 241 5.25 -6.33 -24.78
C GLY A 241 4.94 -6.48 -23.29
N ASN A 242 5.96 -6.64 -22.49
CA ASN A 242 5.97 -6.91 -21.03
C ASN A 242 5.19 -5.93 -20.13
N LEU A 243 4.11 -5.31 -20.61
CA LEU A 243 3.33 -4.34 -19.84
C LEU A 243 2.41 -5.03 -18.85
N THR A 244 2.56 -4.70 -17.59
CA THR A 244 1.61 -5.08 -16.55
C THR A 244 0.28 -4.33 -16.73
N ARG A 245 -0.82 -4.88 -16.13
CA ARG A 245 -2.12 -4.16 -16.12
C ARG A 245 -2.02 -2.74 -15.53
N SER A 246 -1.14 -2.52 -14.56
CA SER A 246 -0.89 -1.20 -13.98
C SER A 246 -0.27 -0.23 -14.96
N GLN A 247 0.72 -0.69 -15.73
CA GLN A 247 1.36 0.11 -16.77
C GLN A 247 0.37 0.45 -17.88
N LEU A 248 -0.47 -0.50 -18.28
CA LEU A 248 -1.51 -0.27 -19.29
C LEU A 248 -2.54 0.78 -18.84
N ILE A 249 -3.03 0.70 -17.58
CA ILE A 249 -3.91 1.71 -17.00
C ILE A 249 -3.25 3.09 -17.08
N TRP A 250 -2.00 3.17 -16.68
CA TRP A 250 -1.22 4.40 -16.68
C TRP A 250 -1.06 4.98 -18.10
N GLU A 251 -0.65 4.17 -19.08
CA GLU A 251 -0.45 4.61 -20.46
C GLU A 251 -1.73 5.09 -21.13
N VAL A 252 -2.84 4.36 -20.94
CA VAL A 252 -4.13 4.75 -21.50
C VAL A 252 -4.62 6.05 -20.87
N ALA A 253 -4.54 6.20 -19.56
CA ALA A 253 -4.90 7.44 -18.88
C ALA A 253 -4.08 8.62 -19.40
N CYS A 254 -2.74 8.50 -19.45
CA CYS A 254 -1.87 9.54 -19.98
C CYS A 254 -2.19 9.89 -21.44
N THR A 255 -2.48 8.90 -22.26
CA THR A 255 -2.79 9.10 -23.70
C THR A 255 -4.11 9.86 -23.87
N LEU A 256 -5.15 9.52 -23.15
CA LEU A 256 -6.44 10.22 -23.21
C LEU A 256 -6.33 11.66 -22.70
N ILE A 257 -5.66 11.87 -21.57
CA ILE A 257 -5.50 13.21 -20.98
C ILE A 257 -4.66 14.11 -21.91
N ARG A 258 -3.59 13.61 -22.52
CA ARG A 258 -2.81 14.36 -23.54
C ARG A 258 -3.63 14.69 -24.78
N ALA A 259 -4.60 13.88 -25.12
CA ALA A 259 -5.55 14.13 -26.21
C ALA A 259 -6.69 15.10 -25.82
N GLY A 260 -6.65 15.69 -24.62
CA GLY A 260 -7.60 16.69 -24.15
C GLY A 260 -8.92 16.12 -23.62
N PHE A 261 -8.94 14.83 -23.20
CA PHE A 261 -10.11 14.28 -22.50
C PHE A 261 -10.16 14.78 -21.06
N SER A 262 -11.38 15.01 -20.55
CA SER A 262 -11.58 15.31 -19.13
C SER A 262 -11.18 14.12 -18.27
N LEU A 263 -10.95 14.36 -16.97
CA LEU A 263 -10.64 13.27 -16.03
C LEU A 263 -11.82 12.32 -15.90
N GLU A 264 -13.05 12.86 -15.90
CA GLU A 264 -14.30 12.13 -15.80
C GLU A 264 -14.51 11.23 -17.04
N ASP A 265 -14.33 11.78 -18.25
CA ASP A 265 -14.41 10.98 -19.48
C ASP A 265 -13.31 9.89 -19.52
N THR A 266 -12.10 10.23 -19.11
CA THR A 266 -11.00 9.27 -19.01
C THR A 266 -11.34 8.13 -18.06
N PHE A 267 -11.81 8.45 -16.86
CA PHE A 267 -12.23 7.45 -15.87
C PHE A 267 -13.38 6.58 -16.42
N ALA A 268 -14.43 7.21 -16.97
CA ALA A 268 -15.58 6.51 -17.51
C ALA A 268 -15.21 5.58 -18.67
N LEU A 269 -14.36 6.01 -19.61
CA LEU A 269 -13.88 5.18 -20.71
C LEU A 269 -13.07 3.97 -20.23
N MET A 270 -12.33 4.10 -19.14
CA MET A 270 -11.48 3.03 -18.61
C MET A 270 -12.24 2.05 -17.71
N TRP A 271 -13.40 2.46 -17.15
CA TRP A 271 -14.10 1.70 -16.12
C TRP A 271 -14.51 0.29 -16.55
N HIS A 272 -15.16 0.14 -17.71
CA HIS A 272 -15.65 -1.15 -18.20
C HIS A 272 -14.66 -1.93 -19.08
N THR A 273 -13.41 -1.47 -19.16
CA THR A 273 -12.41 -2.21 -19.96
C THR A 273 -12.10 -3.58 -19.35
N PRO A 274 -11.85 -4.62 -20.18
CA PRO A 274 -11.59 -5.98 -19.69
C PRO A 274 -10.35 -6.09 -18.81
N TRP A 275 -9.39 -5.18 -19.00
CA TRP A 275 -8.12 -5.16 -18.28
C TRP A 275 -8.12 -4.26 -17.03
N ASN A 276 -9.23 -3.54 -16.78
CA ASN A 276 -9.37 -2.78 -15.54
C ASN A 276 -9.31 -3.74 -14.33
N LYS A 277 -8.25 -3.61 -13.55
CA LYS A 277 -8.04 -4.42 -12.33
C LYS A 277 -8.81 -3.89 -11.11
N PHE A 278 -9.44 -2.73 -11.23
CA PHE A 278 -10.10 -2.04 -10.12
C PHE A 278 -11.64 -2.14 -10.19
N LYS A 279 -12.18 -3.24 -10.77
CA LYS A 279 -13.62 -3.42 -11.00
C LYS A 279 -14.49 -3.16 -9.76
N ASP A 280 -13.97 -3.47 -8.58
CA ASP A 280 -14.67 -3.29 -7.30
C ASP A 280 -14.12 -2.11 -6.48
N ARG A 281 -13.20 -1.32 -7.06
CA ARG A 281 -12.48 -0.26 -6.38
C ARG A 281 -12.38 1.01 -7.23
N PRO A 282 -13.51 1.68 -7.48
CA PRO A 282 -13.57 2.83 -8.39
C PRO A 282 -12.67 3.99 -7.94
N ARG A 283 -12.55 4.22 -6.64
CA ARG A 283 -11.67 5.26 -6.09
C ARG A 283 -10.20 5.06 -6.47
N GLN A 284 -9.73 3.81 -6.60
CA GLN A 284 -8.35 3.54 -7.01
C GLN A 284 -8.11 3.86 -8.49
N LEU A 285 -9.05 3.50 -9.38
CA LEU A 285 -8.96 3.92 -10.78
C LEU A 285 -8.99 5.44 -10.90
N TRP A 286 -9.87 6.11 -10.15
CA TRP A 286 -9.96 7.57 -10.13
C TRP A 286 -8.65 8.23 -9.68
N ALA A 287 -8.03 7.71 -8.62
CA ALA A 287 -6.73 8.19 -8.16
C ALA A 287 -5.61 8.00 -9.20
N ASP A 288 -5.60 6.89 -9.94
CA ASP A 288 -4.63 6.67 -11.02
C ASP A 288 -4.85 7.66 -12.19
N VAL A 289 -6.11 7.96 -12.55
CA VAL A 289 -6.44 8.97 -13.58
C VAL A 289 -5.97 10.36 -13.14
N GLN A 290 -6.26 10.77 -11.92
CA GLN A 290 -5.83 12.07 -11.39
C GLN A 290 -4.30 12.19 -11.29
N LYS A 291 -3.62 11.12 -10.92
CA LYS A 291 -2.15 11.06 -10.89
C LYS A 291 -1.56 11.22 -12.30
N ALA A 292 -2.17 10.59 -13.31
CA ALA A 292 -1.74 10.75 -14.70
C ALA A 292 -1.83 12.22 -15.15
N ALA A 293 -2.93 12.91 -14.80
CA ALA A 293 -3.10 14.34 -15.09
C ALA A 293 -2.03 15.22 -14.41
N GLY A 294 -1.78 15.00 -13.13
CA GLY A 294 -0.77 15.75 -12.40
C GLY A 294 0.65 15.52 -12.94
N THR A 295 0.92 14.36 -13.55
CA THR A 295 2.20 14.09 -14.21
C THR A 295 2.31 14.81 -15.55
N ILE A 296 1.24 14.82 -16.34
CA ILE A 296 1.23 15.50 -17.65
C ILE A 296 1.37 17.01 -17.47
N HIS A 297 0.66 17.60 -16.53
CA HIS A 297 0.77 19.04 -16.23
C HIS A 297 2.20 19.47 -15.88
N ARG A 298 2.96 18.63 -15.21
CA ARG A 298 4.37 18.88 -14.84
C ARG A 298 5.34 18.80 -16.03
N ILE A 299 4.99 18.07 -17.09
CA ILE A 299 5.84 17.90 -18.27
C ILE A 299 5.58 19.03 -19.28
N THR A 300 4.41 19.67 -19.23
CA THR A 300 3.97 20.70 -20.18
C THR A 300 4.09 22.14 -19.63
N SER A 301 4.41 22.30 -18.36
CA SER A 301 4.75 23.56 -17.67
C SER A 301 6.26 23.70 -17.47
#